data_9af3aef3fd83af1ce1b0a4261af158bf
#
_entry.id   9af3aef3fd83af1ce1b0a4261af158bf
#
_cell.length_a   1.000
_cell.length_b   1.000
_cell.length_c   1.000
_cell.angle_alpha   90.00
_cell.angle_beta   90.00
_cell.angle_gamma   90.00
#
_symmetry.space_group_name_H-M   'P 1'
#
loop_
_entity.id
_entity.type
_entity.pdbx_description
1 polymer ?
#
loop_
_entity_poly.entity_id
_entity_poly.type
_entity_poly.pdbx_seq_one_letter_code
_entity_poly.pdbx_strand_id
1 'polypeptide(L)'
;TRHVNIIFGNYPYPNIIHNLIMLIKSNLAPNMNNYTNVKGGMTNWDYFLDKPEFVDFTTYLINKYQNTHPNIFKYFFEKKTIQDAWGNEIKKGDSVDYHTHPCMHGILYLTKGCDLILPELNLKISPEPGDYYIFPAEILHGFDVHEEDYNRYTLVFNIVEKNSFEFDKKVKYLETMRSKK
;
A
#
# COMPACT_ATOMS: atom_id res chain seq x y z
N THR A 1 -1.51 4.99 -27.28
CA THR A 1 -2.15 4.05 -26.34
C THR A 1 -1.15 3.71 -25.23
N ARG A 2 -1.52 3.98 -24.01
CA ARG A 2 -0.68 3.66 -22.85
C ARG A 2 -1.01 2.25 -22.37
N HIS A 3 0.01 1.41 -22.28
CA HIS A 3 -0.11 0.08 -21.69
C HIS A 3 0.49 0.09 -20.28
N VAL A 4 -0.26 -0.42 -19.32
CA VAL A 4 0.17 -0.52 -17.94
C VAL A 4 -0.05 -1.94 -17.45
N ASN A 5 0.98 -2.50 -16.83
CA ASN A 5 0.89 -3.81 -16.20
C ASN A 5 0.40 -3.66 -14.76
N ILE A 6 -0.75 -4.24 -14.48
CA ILE A 6 -1.30 -4.33 -13.12
C ILE A 6 -1.32 -5.80 -12.72
N ILE A 7 -0.66 -6.13 -11.62
CA ILE A 7 -0.77 -7.44 -11.00
C ILE A 7 -1.92 -7.37 -9.99
N PHE A 8 -2.83 -8.33 -10.05
CA PHE A 8 -3.95 -8.40 -9.12
C PHE A 8 -4.33 -9.83 -8.79
N GLY A 9 -4.90 -10.03 -7.62
CA GLY A 9 -5.36 -11.32 -7.16
C GLY A 9 -6.00 -11.21 -5.78
N ASN A 10 -6.20 -12.37 -5.15
CA ASN A 10 -6.75 -12.45 -3.80
C ASN A 10 -5.82 -13.26 -2.90
N TYR A 11 -5.49 -12.68 -1.74
CA TYR A 11 -4.72 -13.32 -0.69
C TYR A 11 -5.67 -14.17 0.18
N PRO A 12 -5.62 -15.51 0.10
CA PRO A 12 -6.68 -16.36 0.64
C PRO A 12 -6.45 -16.79 2.10
N TYR A 13 -6.04 -15.86 2.98
CA TYR A 13 -5.75 -16.14 4.38
C TYR A 13 -6.52 -15.19 5.31
N PRO A 14 -7.83 -15.48 5.55
CA PRO A 14 -8.70 -14.57 6.34
C PRO A 14 -8.18 -14.29 7.75
N ASN A 15 -7.52 -15.24 8.39
CA ASN A 15 -6.98 -15.04 9.74
C ASN A 15 -5.85 -14.01 9.75
N ILE A 16 -4.99 -14.02 8.72
CA ILE A 16 -3.91 -13.03 8.59
C ILE A 16 -4.51 -11.65 8.27
N ILE A 17 -5.50 -11.60 7.39
CA ILE A 17 -6.26 -10.36 7.09
C ILE A 17 -6.82 -9.76 8.39
N HIS A 18 -7.45 -10.58 9.22
CA HIS A 18 -8.00 -10.14 10.51
C HIS A 18 -6.90 -9.59 11.43
N ASN A 19 -5.78 -10.29 11.55
CA ASN A 19 -4.64 -9.83 12.36
C ASN A 19 -4.08 -8.49 11.86
N LEU A 20 -3.99 -8.30 10.55
CA LEU A 20 -3.56 -7.02 9.97
C LEU A 20 -4.50 -5.87 10.34
N ILE A 21 -5.80 -6.09 10.31
CA ILE A 21 -6.79 -5.09 10.74
C ILE A 21 -6.58 -4.73 12.21
N MET A 22 -6.41 -5.72 13.07
CA MET A 22 -6.20 -5.49 14.51
C MET A 22 -4.91 -4.71 14.79
N LEU A 23 -3.83 -5.02 14.06
CA LEU A 23 -2.57 -4.30 14.17
C LEU A 23 -2.72 -2.84 13.75
N ILE A 24 -3.43 -2.56 12.68
CA ILE A 24 -3.69 -1.18 12.24
C ILE A 24 -4.48 -0.41 13.31
N LYS A 25 -5.60 -0.98 13.77
CA LYS A 25 -6.44 -0.35 14.80
C LYS A 25 -5.66 0.04 16.05
N SER A 26 -4.74 -0.81 16.47
CA SER A 26 -3.98 -0.66 17.72
C SER A 26 -2.73 0.21 17.59
N ASN A 27 -2.36 0.60 16.38
CA ASN A 27 -1.07 1.26 16.12
C ASN A 27 -1.19 2.48 15.20
N LEU A 28 -2.32 3.16 15.22
CA LEU A 28 -2.48 4.41 14.49
C LEU A 28 -1.55 5.48 15.08
N ALA A 29 -0.81 6.15 14.21
CA ALA A 29 0.12 7.20 14.57
C ALA A 29 -0.58 8.57 14.48
N PRO A 30 -0.46 9.43 15.50
CA PRO A 30 -1.08 10.75 15.45
C PRO A 30 -0.42 11.63 14.39
N ASN A 31 -1.24 12.43 13.70
CA ASN A 31 -0.82 13.45 12.74
C ASN A 31 -0.08 12.95 11.48
N MET A 32 -0.12 11.65 11.16
CA MET A 32 0.49 11.15 9.94
C MET A 32 -0.13 11.74 8.68
N ASN A 33 -1.44 12.04 8.70
CA ASN A 33 -2.14 12.66 7.59
C ASN A 33 -1.64 14.08 7.24
N ASN A 34 -0.84 14.73 8.08
CA ASN A 34 -0.19 16.00 7.76
C ASN A 34 0.97 15.85 6.77
N TYR A 35 1.45 14.62 6.55
CA TYR A 35 2.64 14.32 5.73
C TYR A 35 2.31 13.49 4.49
N THR A 36 1.05 13.25 4.20
CA THR A 36 0.61 12.28 3.19
C THR A 36 -0.65 12.75 2.49
N ASN A 37 -0.99 12.09 1.37
CA ASN A 37 -2.22 12.31 0.64
C ASN A 37 -3.45 11.63 1.27
N VAL A 38 -3.24 10.83 2.32
CA VAL A 38 -4.30 10.15 3.06
C VAL A 38 -4.96 11.13 4.01
N LYS A 39 -6.25 11.29 3.87
CA LYS A 39 -7.11 12.06 4.78
C LYS A 39 -7.88 11.09 5.67
N GLY A 40 -7.15 10.44 6.59
CA GLY A 40 -7.67 9.41 7.47
C GLY A 40 -6.62 8.98 8.48
N GLY A 41 -6.84 7.86 9.16
CA GLY A 41 -5.89 7.28 10.11
C GLY A 41 -4.81 6.46 9.40
N MET A 42 -3.59 6.52 9.91
CA MET A 42 -2.45 5.76 9.41
C MET A 42 -1.57 5.26 10.53
N THR A 43 -0.95 4.10 10.33
CA THR A 43 0.23 3.70 11.11
C THR A 43 1.45 4.51 10.66
N ASN A 44 2.60 4.37 11.37
CA ASN A 44 3.86 4.84 10.83
C ASN A 44 4.17 4.18 9.48
N TRP A 45 4.89 4.86 8.61
CA TRP A 45 5.19 4.39 7.25
C TRP A 45 6.02 3.11 7.21
N ASP A 46 6.79 2.81 8.25
CA ASP A 46 7.63 1.61 8.35
C ASP A 46 7.02 0.51 9.25
N TYR A 47 5.82 0.72 9.75
CA TYR A 47 5.24 -0.13 10.80
C TYR A 47 5.20 -1.62 10.43
N PHE A 48 4.84 -1.95 9.20
CA PHE A 48 4.66 -3.34 8.78
C PHE A 48 5.94 -4.01 8.27
N LEU A 49 7.03 -3.30 8.06
CA LEU A 49 8.24 -3.87 7.45
C LEU A 49 8.80 -5.09 8.19
N ASP A 50 8.66 -5.13 9.52
CA ASP A 50 9.14 -6.21 10.38
C ASP A 50 8.04 -7.14 10.92
N LYS A 51 6.80 -6.96 10.48
CA LYS A 51 5.68 -7.77 10.97
C LYS A 51 5.59 -9.11 10.24
N PRO A 52 5.43 -10.24 10.98
CA PRO A 52 5.31 -11.56 10.35
C PRO A 52 4.19 -11.66 9.31
N GLU A 53 3.06 -11.00 9.57
CA GLU A 53 1.91 -11.00 8.67
C GLU A 53 2.23 -10.36 7.32
N PHE A 54 3.04 -9.30 7.32
CA PHE A 54 3.49 -8.66 6.09
C PHE A 54 4.53 -9.50 5.36
N VAL A 55 5.47 -10.09 6.08
CA VAL A 55 6.47 -11.01 5.52
C VAL A 55 5.76 -12.20 4.87
N ASP A 56 4.73 -12.72 5.51
CA ASP A 56 3.91 -13.82 4.98
C ASP A 56 3.23 -13.44 3.65
N PHE A 57 2.63 -12.26 3.60
CA PHE A 57 2.00 -11.74 2.39
C PHE A 57 3.01 -11.53 1.25
N THR A 58 4.15 -10.91 1.53
CA THR A 58 5.19 -10.70 0.51
C THR A 58 5.79 -12.00 0.04
N THR A 59 5.98 -12.97 0.92
CA THR A 59 6.44 -14.32 0.56
C THR A 59 5.44 -15.01 -0.37
N TYR A 60 4.14 -14.90 -0.08
CA TYR A 60 3.08 -15.39 -0.94
C TYR A 60 3.16 -14.80 -2.35
N LEU A 61 3.33 -13.48 -2.47
CA LEU A 61 3.45 -12.80 -3.76
C LEU A 61 4.66 -13.30 -4.55
N ILE A 62 5.80 -13.42 -3.88
CA ILE A 62 7.03 -13.90 -4.46
C ILE A 62 6.85 -15.30 -5.04
N ASN A 63 6.36 -16.23 -4.24
CA ASN A 63 6.15 -17.60 -4.64
C ASN A 63 5.18 -17.71 -5.82
N LYS A 64 4.18 -16.84 -5.87
CA LYS A 64 3.18 -16.86 -6.94
C LYS A 64 3.68 -16.29 -8.25
N TYR A 65 4.48 -15.21 -8.22
CA TYR A 65 4.75 -14.39 -9.40
C TYR A 65 6.20 -14.39 -9.88
N GLN A 66 7.16 -14.91 -9.12
CA GLN A 66 8.57 -14.85 -9.48
C GLN A 66 8.89 -15.45 -10.87
N ASN A 67 8.15 -16.48 -11.28
CA ASN A 67 8.36 -17.15 -12.56
C ASN A 67 7.57 -16.53 -13.73
N THR A 68 6.44 -15.90 -13.44
CA THR A 68 5.55 -15.31 -14.45
C THR A 68 5.79 -13.82 -14.66
N HIS A 69 6.30 -13.13 -13.64
CA HIS A 69 6.61 -11.71 -13.68
C HIS A 69 8.04 -11.44 -13.16
N PRO A 70 9.05 -12.08 -13.77
CA PRO A 70 10.42 -12.03 -13.25
C PRO A 70 10.98 -10.61 -13.19
N ASN A 71 10.60 -9.74 -14.13
CA ASN A 71 11.09 -8.36 -14.17
C ASN A 71 10.62 -7.52 -12.98
N ILE A 72 9.42 -7.79 -12.45
CA ILE A 72 8.91 -7.11 -11.29
C ILE A 72 9.56 -7.66 -10.01
N PHE A 73 9.58 -8.99 -9.87
CA PHE A 73 10.07 -9.64 -8.64
C PHE A 73 11.59 -9.75 -8.56
N LYS A 74 12.29 -9.74 -9.70
CA LYS A 74 13.74 -9.60 -9.73
C LYS A 74 14.19 -8.28 -9.08
N TYR A 75 13.43 -7.20 -9.30
CA TYR A 75 13.71 -5.92 -8.67
C TYR A 75 13.40 -5.86 -7.18
N PHE A 76 12.51 -6.70 -6.68
CA PHE A 76 12.31 -6.83 -5.23
C PHE A 76 13.60 -7.24 -4.52
N PHE A 77 14.42 -8.07 -5.17
CA PHE A 77 15.58 -8.69 -4.52
C PHE A 77 16.91 -8.08 -4.93
N GLU A 78 17.05 -7.58 -6.16
CA GLU A 78 18.34 -7.19 -6.70
C GLU A 78 18.54 -5.67 -6.77
N LYS A 79 17.53 -4.93 -7.14
CA LYS A 79 17.65 -3.48 -7.41
C LYS A 79 16.64 -2.62 -6.69
N LYS A 80 15.48 -3.15 -6.39
CA LYS A 80 14.41 -2.44 -5.68
C LYS A 80 14.21 -3.07 -4.33
N THR A 81 13.76 -2.29 -3.37
CA THR A 81 13.47 -2.76 -2.02
C THR A 81 12.18 -2.16 -1.51
N ILE A 82 11.48 -2.88 -0.64
CA ILE A 82 10.33 -2.34 0.07
C ILE A 82 10.86 -1.37 1.11
N GLN A 83 10.56 -0.09 0.95
CA GLN A 83 11.01 0.98 1.82
C GLN A 83 10.01 1.36 2.88
N ASP A 84 8.76 1.22 2.56
CA ASP A 84 7.67 1.54 3.47
C ASP A 84 6.54 0.53 3.30
N ALA A 85 5.86 0.26 4.40
CA ALA A 85 4.67 -0.55 4.46
C ALA A 85 3.84 -0.07 5.65
N TRP A 86 2.65 0.44 5.39
CA TRP A 86 1.81 1.02 6.41
C TRP A 86 0.35 0.61 6.25
N GLY A 87 -0.42 0.78 7.32
CA GLY A 87 -1.85 0.57 7.32
C GLY A 87 -2.63 1.87 7.31
N ASN A 88 -3.77 1.86 6.64
CA ASN A 88 -4.73 2.94 6.65
C ASN A 88 -6.03 2.51 7.31
N GLU A 89 -6.60 3.40 8.12
CA GLU A 89 -7.97 3.32 8.62
C GLU A 89 -8.77 4.47 8.01
N ILE A 90 -9.76 4.15 7.20
CA ILE A 90 -10.60 5.12 6.50
C ILE A 90 -12.00 5.08 7.09
N LYS A 91 -12.39 6.16 7.75
CA LYS A 91 -13.72 6.36 8.33
C LYS A 91 -14.60 7.13 7.35
N LYS A 92 -15.89 7.15 7.62
CA LYS A 92 -16.82 8.00 6.87
C LYS A 92 -16.33 9.45 6.83
N GLY A 93 -16.26 10.03 5.66
CA GLY A 93 -15.74 11.37 5.41
C GLY A 93 -14.26 11.43 5.04
N ASP A 94 -13.51 10.35 5.21
CA ASP A 94 -12.11 10.29 4.85
C ASP A 94 -11.92 10.02 3.34
N SER A 95 -10.76 10.39 2.80
CA SER A 95 -10.42 10.24 1.39
C SER A 95 -8.91 10.08 1.20
N VAL A 96 -8.49 9.77 0.00
CA VAL A 96 -7.08 9.87 -0.43
C VAL A 96 -7.01 10.77 -1.65
N ASP A 97 -6.26 11.85 -1.55
CA ASP A 97 -6.06 12.77 -2.66
C ASP A 97 -5.38 12.06 -3.83
N TYR A 98 -5.83 12.38 -5.04
CA TYR A 98 -5.22 11.82 -6.25
C TYR A 98 -3.78 12.29 -6.37
N HIS A 99 -2.86 11.34 -6.57
CA HIS A 99 -1.42 11.62 -6.60
C HIS A 99 -0.67 10.59 -7.44
N THR A 100 0.60 10.89 -7.68
CA THR A 100 1.57 10.01 -8.34
C THR A 100 2.88 10.02 -7.57
N HIS A 101 3.68 8.97 -7.73
CA HIS A 101 5.06 8.92 -7.24
C HIS A 101 5.89 7.90 -8.05
N PRO A 102 7.22 8.08 -8.15
CA PRO A 102 8.06 7.26 -9.04
C PRO A 102 8.49 5.93 -8.39
N CYS A 103 7.55 5.03 -8.15
CA CYS A 103 7.82 3.70 -7.60
C CYS A 103 6.74 2.71 -8.02
N MET A 104 6.94 1.44 -7.69
CA MET A 104 5.86 0.45 -7.72
C MET A 104 5.05 0.56 -6.43
N HIS A 105 3.75 0.47 -6.56
CA HIS A 105 2.81 0.62 -5.45
C HIS A 105 1.99 -0.65 -5.29
N GLY A 106 1.90 -1.15 -4.06
CA GLY A 106 1.07 -2.31 -3.73
C GLY A 106 0.01 -1.95 -2.70
N ILE A 107 -1.19 -2.46 -2.90
CA ILE A 107 -2.31 -2.30 -1.97
C ILE A 107 -2.92 -3.68 -1.70
N LEU A 108 -3.05 -4.04 -0.42
CA LEU A 108 -3.84 -5.17 0.03
C LEU A 108 -5.08 -4.62 0.75
N TYR A 109 -6.25 -4.92 0.19
CA TYR A 109 -7.52 -4.52 0.78
C TYR A 109 -7.93 -5.50 1.86
N LEU A 110 -8.14 -5.00 3.07
CA LEU A 110 -8.48 -5.85 4.22
C LEU A 110 -9.98 -5.91 4.47
N THR A 111 -10.70 -4.93 3.95
CA THR A 111 -12.17 -4.83 4.01
C THR A 111 -12.71 -4.49 2.62
N LYS A 112 -14.00 -4.70 2.41
CA LYS A 112 -14.66 -4.32 1.16
C LYS A 112 -14.86 -2.81 1.06
N GLY A 113 -15.15 -2.33 -0.15
CA GLY A 113 -15.78 -1.03 -0.36
C GLY A 113 -14.84 0.14 -0.52
N CYS A 114 -13.56 -0.07 -0.72
CA CYS A 114 -12.63 1.01 -1.08
C CYS A 114 -12.37 0.98 -2.57
N ASP A 115 -13.04 1.83 -3.32
CA ASP A 115 -12.83 1.86 -4.76
C ASP A 115 -11.42 2.40 -5.06
N LEU A 116 -10.63 1.62 -5.79
CA LEU A 116 -9.41 2.11 -6.40
C LEU A 116 -9.78 2.80 -7.71
N ILE A 117 -9.42 4.07 -7.83
CA ILE A 117 -9.73 4.87 -9.01
C ILE A 117 -8.42 5.23 -9.72
N LEU A 118 -8.33 4.84 -10.98
CA LEU A 118 -7.23 5.14 -11.89
C LEU A 118 -7.79 5.97 -13.05
N PRO A 119 -7.88 7.31 -12.90
CA PRO A 119 -8.59 8.16 -13.86
C PRO A 119 -8.04 8.10 -15.28
N GLU A 120 -6.70 8.05 -15.41
CA GLU A 120 -6.03 7.99 -16.71
C GLU A 120 -6.40 6.73 -17.53
N LEU A 121 -6.79 5.65 -16.85
CA LEU A 121 -7.22 4.40 -17.46
C LEU A 121 -8.74 4.27 -17.53
N ASN A 122 -9.48 5.27 -17.05
CA ASN A 122 -10.92 5.21 -16.87
C ASN A 122 -11.35 3.94 -16.11
N LEU A 123 -10.63 3.61 -15.04
CA LEU A 123 -10.81 2.39 -14.30
C LEU A 123 -11.21 2.68 -12.85
N LYS A 124 -12.29 2.04 -12.43
CA LYS A 124 -12.76 2.02 -11.05
C LYS A 124 -12.93 0.56 -10.62
N ILE A 125 -12.26 0.19 -9.54
CA ILE A 125 -12.24 -1.17 -9.00
C ILE A 125 -12.86 -1.14 -7.62
N SER A 126 -13.78 -2.06 -7.35
CA SER A 126 -14.40 -2.24 -6.03
C SER A 126 -13.88 -3.53 -5.39
N PRO A 127 -12.83 -3.45 -4.55
CA PRO A 127 -12.17 -4.63 -4.01
C PRO A 127 -13.01 -5.36 -2.96
N GLU A 128 -12.78 -6.68 -2.88
CA GLU A 128 -13.22 -7.53 -1.79
C GLU A 128 -12.07 -7.77 -0.79
N PRO A 129 -12.36 -8.19 0.45
CA PRO A 129 -11.31 -8.50 1.42
C PRO A 129 -10.30 -9.51 0.89
N GLY A 130 -9.02 -9.20 1.03
CA GLY A 130 -7.92 -10.01 0.50
C GLY A 130 -7.49 -9.65 -0.91
N ASP A 131 -8.25 -8.87 -1.65
CA ASP A 131 -7.85 -8.42 -2.98
C ASP A 131 -6.61 -7.53 -2.89
N TYR A 132 -5.67 -7.76 -3.81
CA TYR A 132 -4.47 -6.93 -3.91
C TYR A 132 -4.24 -6.46 -5.34
N TYR A 133 -3.60 -5.29 -5.44
CA TYR A 133 -3.21 -4.67 -6.70
C TYR A 133 -1.80 -4.13 -6.57
N ILE A 134 -0.96 -4.41 -7.57
CA ILE A 134 0.40 -3.90 -7.66
C ILE A 134 0.55 -3.22 -9.02
N PHE A 135 0.90 -1.93 -9.03
CA PHE A 135 0.95 -1.13 -10.25
C PHE A 135 2.03 -0.03 -10.16
N PRO A 136 2.48 0.49 -11.31
CA PRO A 136 3.38 1.65 -11.32
C PRO A 136 2.68 2.88 -10.76
N ALA A 137 3.24 3.50 -9.73
CA ALA A 137 2.64 4.65 -9.07
C ALA A 137 2.79 5.97 -9.83
N GLU A 138 3.44 5.98 -11.00
CA GLU A 138 3.38 7.09 -11.95
C GLU A 138 1.97 7.29 -12.51
N ILE A 139 1.09 6.29 -12.39
CA ILE A 139 -0.33 6.42 -12.73
C ILE A 139 -1.03 7.17 -11.61
N LEU A 140 -1.80 8.19 -11.98
CA LEU A 140 -2.64 8.92 -11.04
C LEU A 140 -3.62 7.97 -10.35
N HIS A 141 -3.63 7.96 -9.04
CA HIS A 141 -4.48 7.08 -8.24
C HIS A 141 -4.94 7.76 -6.96
N GLY A 142 -6.06 7.30 -6.43
CA GLY A 142 -6.70 7.80 -5.24
C GLY A 142 -8.09 7.23 -5.08
N PHE A 143 -8.85 7.77 -4.16
CA PHE A 143 -10.28 7.48 -4.05
C PHE A 143 -11.03 8.67 -3.48
N ASP A 144 -12.31 8.73 -3.79
CA ASP A 144 -13.22 9.76 -3.33
C ASP A 144 -13.60 9.56 -1.87
N VAL A 145 -14.34 10.50 -1.31
CA VAL A 145 -14.80 10.45 0.09
C VAL A 145 -15.54 9.14 0.36
N HIS A 146 -15.15 8.48 1.46
CA HIS A 146 -15.85 7.29 1.96
C HIS A 146 -17.18 7.70 2.58
N GLU A 147 -18.27 7.21 2.04
CA GLU A 147 -19.62 7.59 2.45
C GLU A 147 -20.33 6.56 3.35
N GLU A 148 -19.74 5.36 3.47
CA GLU A 148 -20.33 4.27 4.24
C GLU A 148 -20.01 4.38 5.74
N ASP A 149 -20.85 3.78 6.59
CA ASP A 149 -20.72 3.89 8.04
C ASP A 149 -19.68 2.95 8.65
N TYR A 150 -19.14 1.99 7.89
CA TYR A 150 -18.10 1.10 8.40
C TYR A 150 -16.69 1.63 8.10
N ASN A 151 -15.75 1.29 8.97
CA ASN A 151 -14.34 1.63 8.77
C ASN A 151 -13.71 0.67 7.75
N ARG A 152 -12.83 1.22 6.92
CA ARG A 152 -12.11 0.47 5.89
C ARG A 152 -10.64 0.44 6.18
N TYR A 153 -10.01 -0.70 5.91
CA TYR A 153 -8.61 -0.93 6.20
C TYR A 153 -7.88 -1.39 4.96
N THR A 154 -6.71 -0.81 4.72
CA THR A 154 -5.80 -1.23 3.67
C THR A 154 -4.39 -1.33 4.22
N LEU A 155 -3.61 -2.26 3.66
CA LEU A 155 -2.17 -2.32 3.84
C LEU A 155 -1.52 -1.86 2.54
N VAL A 156 -0.66 -0.87 2.62
CA VAL A 156 -0.02 -0.26 1.44
C VAL A 156 1.49 -0.37 1.58
N PHE A 157 2.16 -0.63 0.47
CA PHE A 157 3.61 -0.67 0.44
C PHE A 157 4.15 -0.11 -0.89
N ASN A 158 5.34 0.47 -0.83
CA ASN A 158 6.04 0.97 -2.01
C ASN A 158 7.36 0.21 -2.19
N ILE A 159 7.66 -0.09 -3.45
CA ILE A 159 8.91 -0.71 -3.87
C ILE A 159 9.71 0.36 -4.58
N VAL A 160 10.82 0.76 -3.98
CA VAL A 160 11.67 1.85 -4.48
C VAL A 160 13.01 1.28 -4.89
N GLU A 161 13.56 1.76 -5.98
CA GLU A 161 14.88 1.35 -6.45
C GLU A 161 15.95 1.75 -5.43
N LYS A 162 16.74 0.77 -5.00
CA LYS A 162 17.83 0.99 -4.06
C LYS A 162 18.85 1.99 -4.64
N ASN A 163 19.29 2.94 -3.82
CA ASN A 163 20.20 4.04 -4.21
C ASN A 163 19.61 5.05 -5.19
N SER A 164 18.28 5.06 -5.37
CA SER A 164 17.60 6.11 -6.11
C SER A 164 17.37 7.34 -5.20
N PHE A 165 17.08 8.48 -5.82
CA PHE A 165 16.68 9.69 -5.08
C PHE A 165 15.46 9.43 -4.19
N GLU A 166 14.48 8.68 -4.69
CA GLU A 166 13.26 8.38 -3.92
C GLU A 166 13.57 7.48 -2.71
N PHE A 167 14.51 6.52 -2.86
CA PHE A 167 14.98 5.69 -1.75
C PHE A 167 15.58 6.57 -0.64
N ASP A 168 16.51 7.46 -0.98
CA ASP A 168 17.19 8.32 0.00
C ASP A 168 16.21 9.26 0.70
N LYS A 169 15.25 9.80 -0.04
CA LYS A 169 14.18 10.64 0.51
C LYS A 169 13.33 9.89 1.52
N LYS A 170 12.96 8.64 1.24
CA LYS A 170 12.18 7.80 2.15
C LYS A 170 12.97 7.45 3.42
N VAL A 171 14.23 7.06 3.28
CA VAL A 171 15.11 6.77 4.42
C VAL A 171 15.21 8.00 5.33
N LYS A 172 15.49 9.16 4.77
CA LYS A 172 15.60 10.41 5.53
C LYS A 172 14.30 10.77 6.26
N TYR A 173 13.16 10.57 5.60
CA TYR A 173 11.86 10.79 6.23
C TYR A 173 11.64 9.86 7.43
N LEU A 174 11.90 8.56 7.27
CA LEU A 174 11.74 7.58 8.35
C LEU A 174 12.65 7.89 9.54
N GLU A 175 13.89 8.30 9.30
CA GLU A 175 14.80 8.74 10.33
C GLU A 175 14.26 9.94 11.12
N THR A 176 13.69 10.92 10.40
CA THR A 176 13.06 12.10 11.00
C THR A 176 11.89 11.70 11.90
N MET A 177 11.06 10.77 11.45
CA MET A 177 9.91 10.30 12.23
C MET A 177 10.34 9.54 13.48
N ARG A 178 11.39 8.72 13.41
CA ARG A 178 11.94 7.99 14.55
C ARG A 178 12.52 8.92 15.62
N SER A 179 13.14 10.01 15.24
CA SER A 179 13.74 10.99 16.17
C SER A 179 12.70 11.80 16.95
N LYS A 180 11.42 11.78 16.52
CA LYS A 180 10.31 12.49 17.17
C LYS A 180 9.50 11.65 18.16
N LYS A 181 9.88 10.40 18.34
CA LYS A 181 9.23 9.51 19.32
C LYS A 181 9.73 9.76 20.73
#